data_a070c67a39c82a8c709f5a15537e8df7
#
_entry.id   a070c67a39c82a8c709f5a15537e8df7
#
_cell.length_a   1.000
_cell.length_b   1.000
_cell.length_c   1.000
_cell.angle_alpha   90.00
_cell.angle_beta   90.00
_cell.angle_gamma   90.00
#
_symmetry.space_group_name_H-M   'P 1'
#
loop_
_entity.id
_entity.type
_entity.pdbx_description
1 polymer ?
#
loop_
_entity_poly.entity_id
_entity_poly.type
_entity_poly.pdbx_seq_one_letter_code
_entity_poly.pdbx_strand_id
1 'polypeptide(L)'
;LPLVGVIMGSASDEPVVQATIETLEQMGIDYEARVMSAHRTPERVHEYSQTARDRGIEVIIAAAGGSAALAGALASMTTLPVIGIPLASSELKGIDALMSTAQMPPGIPVACMALGSWGARNAAYYAAQILGLKYDNIRQAYEDYRRELRER
;
A
#
# COMPACT_ATOMS: atom_id res chain seq x y z
N LEU A 1 3.36 15.99 8.82
CA LEU A 1 3.86 14.62 8.94
C LEU A 1 3.17 13.70 7.92
N PRO A 2 3.87 12.71 7.33
CA PRO A 2 3.24 11.77 6.43
C PRO A 2 2.23 10.89 7.17
N LEU A 3 1.08 10.63 6.53
CA LEU A 3 0.04 9.74 7.05
C LEU A 3 0.12 8.34 6.45
N VAL A 4 0.71 8.22 5.26
CA VAL A 4 0.80 6.95 4.53
C VAL A 4 2.27 6.64 4.24
N GLY A 5 2.68 5.42 4.55
CA GLY A 5 3.96 4.89 4.11
C GLY A 5 3.75 4.05 2.86
N VAL A 6 4.44 4.39 1.78
CA VAL A 6 4.41 3.63 0.53
C VAL A 6 5.73 2.87 0.41
N ILE A 7 5.66 1.55 0.54
CA ILE A 7 6.82 0.68 0.56
C ILE A 7 6.81 -0.20 -0.69
N MET A 8 7.94 -0.25 -1.38
CA MET A 8 8.10 -1.12 -2.56
C MET A 8 9.32 -2.01 -2.38
N GLY A 9 9.23 -3.25 -2.83
CA GLY A 9 10.26 -4.26 -2.62
C GLY A 9 11.49 -4.08 -3.51
N SER A 10 11.37 -3.30 -4.59
CA SER A 10 12.44 -3.04 -5.54
C SER A 10 12.25 -1.68 -6.17
N ALA A 11 13.36 -1.01 -6.50
CA ALA A 11 13.31 0.23 -7.27
C ALA A 11 12.66 0.04 -8.65
N SER A 12 12.72 -1.18 -9.21
CA SER A 12 12.08 -1.50 -10.48
C SER A 12 10.54 -1.47 -10.40
N ASP A 13 9.96 -1.47 -9.22
CA ASP A 13 8.51 -1.38 -9.01
C ASP A 13 8.00 0.07 -9.11
N GLU A 14 8.89 1.04 -9.09
CA GLU A 14 8.56 2.46 -9.07
C GLU A 14 7.59 2.90 -10.16
N PRO A 15 7.73 2.47 -11.42
CA PRO A 15 6.78 2.91 -12.47
C PRO A 15 5.33 2.58 -12.17
N VAL A 16 5.05 1.42 -11.54
CA VAL A 16 3.68 1.05 -11.16
C VAL A 16 3.24 1.79 -9.91
N VAL A 17 4.13 1.89 -8.92
CA VAL A 17 3.86 2.55 -7.64
C VAL A 17 3.63 4.06 -7.82
N GLN A 18 4.16 4.65 -8.90
CA GLN A 18 3.90 6.05 -9.22
C GLN A 18 2.40 6.36 -9.30
N ALA A 19 1.58 5.41 -9.76
CA ALA A 19 0.13 5.58 -9.80
C ALA A 19 -0.47 5.72 -8.39
N THR A 20 0.08 5.02 -7.40
CA THR A 20 -0.29 5.17 -6.00
C THR A 20 0.02 6.58 -5.49
N ILE A 21 1.24 7.03 -5.77
CA ILE A 21 1.73 8.34 -5.33
C ILE A 21 0.87 9.47 -5.92
N GLU A 22 0.62 9.44 -7.22
CA GLU A 22 -0.22 10.44 -7.87
C GLU A 22 -1.63 10.47 -7.31
N THR A 23 -2.19 9.31 -7.00
CA THR A 23 -3.53 9.21 -6.42
C THR A 23 -3.56 9.76 -4.99
N LEU A 24 -2.54 9.45 -4.17
CA LEU A 24 -2.43 10.04 -2.83
C LEU A 24 -2.35 11.57 -2.89
N GLU A 25 -1.58 12.10 -3.82
CA GLU A 25 -1.48 13.54 -4.02
C GLU A 25 -2.83 14.15 -4.40
N GLN A 26 -3.58 13.51 -5.30
CA GLN A 26 -4.93 13.94 -5.67
C GLN A 26 -5.89 13.96 -4.47
N MET A 27 -5.73 13.03 -3.56
CA MET A 27 -6.55 12.95 -2.34
C MET A 27 -6.08 13.91 -1.23
N GLY A 28 -4.99 14.65 -1.45
CA GLY A 28 -4.45 15.55 -0.46
C GLY A 28 -3.81 14.83 0.73
N ILE A 29 -3.26 13.64 0.52
CA ILE A 29 -2.67 12.81 1.58
C ILE A 29 -1.16 12.92 1.54
N ASP A 30 -0.56 13.33 2.65
CA ASP A 30 0.89 13.33 2.81
C ASP A 30 1.41 11.89 2.95
N TYR A 31 2.48 11.59 2.26
CA TYR A 31 3.06 10.26 2.23
C TYR A 31 4.59 10.32 2.27
N GLU A 32 5.19 9.19 2.55
CA GLU A 32 6.61 8.94 2.30
C GLU A 32 6.73 7.64 1.49
N ALA A 33 7.74 7.57 0.64
CA ALA A 33 8.00 6.38 -0.19
C ALA A 33 9.40 5.84 0.13
N ARG A 34 9.50 4.52 0.30
CA ARG A 34 10.76 3.83 0.62
C ARG A 34 10.86 2.53 -0.16
N VAL A 35 12.10 2.15 -0.49
CA VAL A 35 12.42 0.85 -1.09
C VAL A 35 13.04 -0.03 0.00
N MET A 36 12.44 -1.20 0.24
CA MET A 36 12.99 -2.22 1.14
C MET A 36 12.40 -3.58 0.79
N SER A 37 13.17 -4.63 0.99
CA SER A 37 12.78 -5.98 0.59
C SER A 37 12.65 -6.87 1.82
N ALA A 38 11.54 -7.60 1.91
CA ALA A 38 11.34 -8.56 3.00
C ALA A 38 12.41 -9.64 3.01
N HIS A 39 12.91 -10.04 1.83
CA HIS A 39 13.90 -11.10 1.70
C HIS A 39 15.33 -10.57 1.74
N ARG A 40 15.60 -9.40 1.16
CA ARG A 40 16.96 -8.88 0.99
C ARG A 40 17.38 -7.89 2.08
N THR A 41 16.43 -7.16 2.67
CA THR A 41 16.71 -6.19 3.75
C THR A 41 15.68 -6.32 4.87
N PRO A 42 15.54 -7.51 5.49
CA PRO A 42 14.50 -7.77 6.48
C PRO A 42 14.58 -6.86 7.72
N GLU A 43 15.78 -6.46 8.14
CA GLU A 43 15.94 -5.55 9.27
C GLU A 43 15.31 -4.18 9.02
N ARG A 44 15.41 -3.68 7.80
CA ARG A 44 14.80 -2.39 7.41
C ARG A 44 13.28 -2.47 7.44
N VAL A 45 12.73 -3.59 6.98
CA VAL A 45 11.28 -3.85 7.02
C VAL A 45 10.79 -3.91 8.46
N HIS A 46 11.50 -4.61 9.31
CA HIS A 46 11.20 -4.71 10.74
C HIS A 46 11.20 -3.34 11.40
N GLU A 47 12.27 -2.57 11.22
CA GLU A 47 12.39 -1.23 11.79
C GLU A 47 11.28 -0.30 11.31
N TYR A 48 10.97 -0.33 10.02
CA TYR A 48 9.91 0.49 9.45
C TYR A 48 8.57 0.20 10.13
N SER A 49 8.21 -1.07 10.24
CA SER A 49 6.95 -1.47 10.88
C SER A 49 6.84 -0.99 12.31
N GLN A 50 7.92 -1.12 13.07
CA GLN A 50 7.91 -0.78 14.49
C GLN A 50 7.90 0.72 14.75
N THR A 51 8.46 1.53 13.88
CA THR A 51 8.58 2.97 14.08
C THR A 51 7.52 3.79 13.36
N ALA A 52 6.79 3.20 12.42
CA ALA A 52 5.87 3.93 11.56
C ALA A 52 4.80 4.70 12.36
N ARG A 53 4.15 4.05 13.31
CA ARG A 53 3.10 4.69 14.11
C ARG A 53 3.62 5.93 14.85
N ASP A 54 4.77 5.82 15.48
CA ASP A 54 5.36 6.91 16.26
C ASP A 54 5.76 8.09 15.38
N ARG A 55 5.98 7.85 14.10
CA ARG A 55 6.30 8.90 13.13
C ARG A 55 5.06 9.50 12.45
N GLY A 56 3.86 9.10 12.87
CA GLY A 56 2.61 9.64 12.36
C GLY A 56 1.95 8.83 11.24
N ILE A 57 2.55 7.74 10.79
CA ILE A 57 1.97 6.87 9.77
C ILE A 57 0.72 6.20 10.34
N GLU A 58 -0.37 6.22 9.57
CA GLU A 58 -1.63 5.59 9.96
C GLU A 58 -2.04 4.44 9.03
N VAL A 59 -1.50 4.41 7.80
CA VAL A 59 -1.73 3.34 6.82
C VAL A 59 -0.43 3.04 6.10
N ILE A 60 -0.13 1.76 5.89
CA ILE A 60 1.03 1.33 5.10
C ILE A 60 0.52 0.68 3.81
N ILE A 61 1.06 1.11 2.68
CA ILE A 61 0.82 0.50 1.37
C ILE A 61 2.12 -0.20 0.96
N ALA A 62 2.05 -1.47 0.61
CA ALA A 62 3.22 -2.27 0.27
C ALA A 62 3.03 -2.95 -1.08
N ALA A 63 3.96 -2.72 -2.01
CA ALA A 63 3.95 -3.29 -3.34
C ALA A 63 5.11 -4.27 -3.53
N ALA A 64 4.82 -5.46 -4.01
CA ALA A 64 5.83 -6.48 -4.26
C ALA A 64 5.39 -7.47 -5.32
N GLY A 65 6.37 -8.02 -6.05
CA GLY A 65 6.15 -9.08 -7.02
C GLY A 65 6.75 -10.40 -6.56
N GLY A 66 6.59 -11.43 -7.36
CA GLY A 66 7.09 -12.76 -7.05
C GLY A 66 6.47 -13.32 -5.78
N SER A 67 7.30 -13.89 -4.91
CA SER A 67 6.91 -14.32 -3.57
C SER A 67 6.73 -13.07 -2.71
N ALA A 68 5.64 -12.37 -2.89
CA ALA A 68 5.39 -11.02 -2.41
C ALA A 68 5.16 -10.95 -0.89
N ALA A 69 6.19 -11.23 -0.11
CA ALA A 69 6.14 -11.33 1.35
C ALA A 69 6.13 -9.96 2.06
N LEU A 70 6.36 -8.86 1.34
CA LEU A 70 6.58 -7.55 1.97
C LEU A 70 5.39 -7.09 2.81
N ALA A 71 4.19 -7.12 2.27
CA ALA A 71 2.99 -6.66 2.98
C ALA A 71 2.74 -7.49 4.24
N GLY A 72 2.84 -8.82 4.14
CA GLY A 72 2.67 -9.71 5.27
C GLY A 72 3.75 -9.52 6.34
N ALA A 73 4.99 -9.30 5.92
CA ALA A 73 6.09 -9.03 6.84
C ALA A 73 5.85 -7.73 7.62
N LEU A 74 5.43 -6.68 6.93
CA LEU A 74 5.07 -5.41 7.58
C LEU A 74 3.90 -5.62 8.55
N ALA A 75 2.83 -6.27 8.10
CA ALA A 75 1.63 -6.49 8.90
C ALA A 75 1.90 -7.31 10.17
N SER A 76 2.88 -8.22 10.13
CA SER A 76 3.22 -9.06 11.29
C SER A 76 3.82 -8.26 12.46
N MET A 77 4.30 -7.05 12.21
CA MET A 77 5.04 -6.25 13.20
C MET A 77 4.41 -4.89 13.49
N THR A 78 3.19 -4.66 13.03
CA THR A 78 2.43 -3.45 13.32
C THR A 78 0.94 -3.77 13.36
N THR A 79 0.19 -2.99 14.12
CA THR A 79 -1.27 -3.04 14.10
C THR A 79 -1.88 -1.97 13.20
N LEU A 80 -1.06 -1.21 12.49
CA LEU A 80 -1.55 -0.30 11.46
C LEU A 80 -2.16 -1.09 10.30
N PRO A 81 -3.19 -0.54 9.63
CA PRO A 81 -3.71 -1.16 8.41
C PRO A 81 -2.62 -1.29 7.34
N VAL A 82 -2.50 -2.46 6.74
CA VAL A 82 -1.55 -2.72 5.64
C VAL A 82 -2.34 -3.10 4.40
N ILE A 83 -2.07 -2.37 3.31
CA ILE A 83 -2.68 -2.59 2.00
C ILE A 83 -1.59 -3.13 1.09
N GLY A 84 -1.83 -4.28 0.46
CA GLY A 84 -0.88 -4.92 -0.43
C GLY A 84 -1.23 -4.72 -1.89
N ILE A 85 -0.21 -4.41 -2.70
CA ILE A 85 -0.33 -4.31 -4.16
C ILE A 85 0.49 -5.43 -4.77
N PRO A 86 -0.14 -6.47 -5.32
CA PRO A 86 0.61 -7.52 -6.02
C PRO A 86 1.08 -7.03 -7.39
N LEU A 87 2.32 -7.34 -7.74
CA LEU A 87 2.94 -6.91 -9.00
C LEU A 87 3.31 -8.09 -9.87
N ALA A 88 3.11 -7.94 -11.19
CA ALA A 88 3.39 -8.98 -12.19
C ALA A 88 4.84 -8.88 -12.67
N SER A 89 5.80 -9.14 -11.78
CA SER A 89 7.24 -9.00 -12.06
C SER A 89 7.99 -10.32 -12.23
N SER A 90 7.27 -11.46 -12.27
CA SER A 90 7.87 -12.78 -12.44
C SER A 90 7.33 -13.48 -13.67
N GLU A 91 7.89 -14.65 -13.99
CA GLU A 91 7.41 -15.51 -15.07
C GLU A 91 5.97 -15.99 -14.86
N LEU A 92 5.47 -15.98 -13.62
CA LEU A 92 4.09 -16.34 -13.31
C LEU A 92 3.11 -15.18 -13.48
N LYS A 93 3.60 -14.03 -13.95
CA LYS A 93 2.77 -12.88 -14.38
C LYS A 93 1.82 -12.36 -13.31
N GLY A 94 2.25 -12.41 -12.04
CA GLY A 94 1.52 -11.83 -10.93
C GLY A 94 0.62 -12.79 -10.16
N ILE A 95 0.37 -14.00 -10.66
CA ILE A 95 -0.43 -15.00 -9.93
C ILE A 95 0.23 -15.35 -8.60
N ASP A 96 1.56 -15.50 -8.61
CA ASP A 96 2.37 -15.74 -7.42
C ASP A 96 2.23 -14.59 -6.40
N ALA A 97 2.37 -13.36 -6.88
CA ALA A 97 2.26 -12.18 -6.01
C ALA A 97 0.84 -12.01 -5.46
N LEU A 98 -0.17 -12.25 -6.30
CA LEU A 98 -1.57 -12.16 -5.87
C LEU A 98 -1.87 -13.16 -4.77
N MET A 99 -1.47 -14.43 -4.96
CA MET A 99 -1.72 -15.48 -3.97
C MET A 99 -0.97 -15.24 -2.67
N SER A 100 0.32 -14.85 -2.73
CA SER A 100 1.11 -14.63 -1.52
C SER A 100 0.68 -13.37 -0.76
N THR A 101 0.14 -12.37 -1.44
CA THR A 101 -0.37 -11.16 -0.78
C THR A 101 -1.75 -11.40 -0.17
N ALA A 102 -2.60 -12.17 -0.84
CA ALA A 102 -4.00 -12.38 -0.43
C ALA A 102 -4.16 -13.43 0.67
N GLN A 103 -3.37 -14.52 0.63
CA GLN A 103 -3.63 -15.71 1.45
C GLN A 103 -2.93 -15.63 2.81
N MET A 104 -3.30 -14.60 3.59
CA MET A 104 -2.75 -14.37 4.93
C MET A 104 -3.46 -15.23 5.99
N PRO A 105 -2.72 -15.66 7.04
CA PRO A 105 -3.32 -16.44 8.13
C PRO A 105 -4.27 -15.58 8.96
N PRO A 106 -5.28 -16.21 9.62
CA PRO A 106 -6.17 -15.48 10.52
C PRO A 106 -5.40 -14.74 11.62
N GLY A 107 -5.76 -13.49 11.84
CA GLY A 107 -5.14 -12.65 12.85
C GLY A 107 -4.15 -11.62 12.30
N ILE A 108 -3.57 -11.88 11.12
CA ILE A 108 -2.63 -10.94 10.48
C ILE A 108 -3.17 -10.62 9.07
N PRO A 109 -4.18 -9.76 8.95
CA PRO A 109 -4.79 -9.45 7.66
C PRO A 109 -3.95 -8.46 6.84
N VAL A 110 -4.02 -8.62 5.52
CA VAL A 110 -3.53 -7.65 4.55
C VAL A 110 -4.67 -7.40 3.55
N ALA A 111 -4.98 -6.14 3.30
CA ALA A 111 -5.98 -5.78 2.29
C ALA A 111 -5.35 -5.86 0.90
N CYS A 112 -5.51 -6.99 0.23
CA CYS A 112 -4.92 -7.21 -1.09
C CYS A 112 -5.72 -6.50 -2.18
N MET A 113 -5.06 -5.63 -2.94
CA MET A 113 -5.65 -4.92 -4.07
C MET A 113 -5.49 -5.72 -5.36
N ALA A 114 -5.97 -5.19 -6.47
CA ALA A 114 -5.81 -5.79 -7.78
C ALA A 114 -4.34 -5.77 -8.23
N LEU A 115 -4.01 -6.61 -9.19
CA LEU A 115 -2.68 -6.63 -9.80
C LEU A 115 -2.38 -5.34 -10.55
N GLY A 116 -1.15 -4.87 -10.42
CA GLY A 116 -0.60 -3.80 -11.24
C GLY A 116 -1.23 -2.43 -10.98
N SER A 117 -1.42 -1.65 -12.03
CA SER A 117 -1.82 -0.25 -11.93
C SER A 117 -3.22 -0.04 -11.33
N TRP A 118 -4.14 -0.94 -11.57
CA TRP A 118 -5.47 -0.87 -10.93
C TRP A 118 -5.34 -0.99 -9.41
N GLY A 119 -4.56 -1.97 -8.95
CA GLY A 119 -4.31 -2.16 -7.53
C GLY A 119 -3.52 -1.01 -6.93
N ALA A 120 -2.55 -0.48 -7.67
CA ALA A 120 -1.76 0.67 -7.21
C ALA A 120 -2.64 1.90 -6.96
N ARG A 121 -3.58 2.17 -7.85
CA ARG A 121 -4.53 3.28 -7.69
C ARG A 121 -5.53 3.01 -6.58
N ASN A 122 -6.11 1.81 -6.55
CA ASN A 122 -7.09 1.45 -5.52
C ASN A 122 -6.48 1.38 -4.13
N ALA A 123 -5.20 1.08 -4.00
CA ALA A 123 -4.51 1.15 -2.71
C ALA A 123 -4.59 2.56 -2.11
N ALA A 124 -4.34 3.57 -2.93
CA ALA A 124 -4.43 4.96 -2.49
C ALA A 124 -5.88 5.38 -2.19
N TYR A 125 -6.84 4.98 -3.01
CA TYR A 125 -8.24 5.26 -2.74
C TYR A 125 -8.72 4.56 -1.47
N TYR A 126 -8.28 3.32 -1.24
CA TYR A 126 -8.64 2.62 -0.02
C TYR A 126 -8.02 3.26 1.22
N ALA A 127 -6.77 3.71 1.11
CA ALA A 127 -6.14 4.50 2.18
C ALA A 127 -6.94 5.77 2.46
N ALA A 128 -7.44 6.45 1.41
CA ALA A 128 -8.28 7.63 1.56
C ALA A 128 -9.59 7.30 2.29
N GLN A 129 -10.19 6.15 2.01
CA GLN A 129 -11.40 5.72 2.71
C GLN A 129 -11.13 5.46 4.19
N ILE A 130 -10.02 4.81 4.51
CA ILE A 130 -9.62 4.55 5.90
C ILE A 130 -9.37 5.87 6.63
N LEU A 131 -8.54 6.74 6.05
CA LEU A 131 -8.20 8.03 6.64
C LEU A 131 -9.40 8.97 6.70
N GLY A 132 -10.33 8.85 5.77
CA GLY A 132 -11.56 9.62 5.75
C GLY A 132 -12.48 9.35 6.93
N LEU A 133 -12.29 8.26 7.66
CA LEU A 133 -13.01 8.02 8.92
C LEU A 133 -12.59 9.01 10.00
N LYS A 134 -11.40 9.57 9.89
CA LYS A 134 -10.82 10.49 10.87
C LYS A 134 -10.65 11.91 10.32
N TYR A 135 -10.33 12.06 9.04
CA TYR A 135 -10.01 13.34 8.42
C TYR A 135 -11.08 13.74 7.41
N ASP A 136 -11.86 14.78 7.73
CA ASP A 136 -12.97 15.25 6.89
C ASP A 136 -12.52 15.71 5.49
N ASN A 137 -11.36 16.37 5.41
CA ASN A 137 -10.82 16.84 4.14
C ASN A 137 -10.49 15.69 3.17
N ILE A 138 -9.98 14.58 3.71
CA ILE A 138 -9.66 13.39 2.90
C ILE A 138 -10.94 12.70 2.47
N ARG A 139 -11.90 12.55 3.38
CA ARG A 139 -13.21 12.01 3.05
C ARG A 139 -13.86 12.82 1.93
N GLN A 140 -13.84 14.14 2.04
CA GLN A 140 -14.44 15.01 1.04
C GLN A 140 -13.76 14.86 -0.32
N ALA A 141 -12.43 14.78 -0.36
CA ALA A 141 -11.69 14.58 -1.61
C ALA A 141 -12.10 13.28 -2.29
N TYR A 142 -12.26 12.19 -1.53
CA TYR A 142 -12.67 10.92 -2.10
C TYR A 142 -14.13 10.96 -2.57
N GLU A 143 -15.03 11.58 -1.81
CA GLU A 143 -16.43 11.73 -2.21
C GLU A 143 -16.56 12.54 -3.49
N ASP A 144 -15.77 13.61 -3.64
CA ASP A 144 -15.72 14.42 -4.85
C ASP A 144 -15.28 13.59 -6.06
N TYR A 145 -14.23 12.78 -5.87
CA TYR A 145 -13.75 11.88 -6.92
C TYR A 145 -14.85 10.87 -7.32
N ARG A 146 -15.55 10.28 -6.36
CA ARG A 146 -16.64 9.33 -6.65
C ARG A 146 -17.77 10.01 -7.42
N ARG A 147 -18.03 11.27 -7.16
CA ARG A 147 -19.02 12.04 -7.90
C ARG A 147 -18.58 12.23 -9.35
N GLU A 148 -17.31 12.60 -9.56
CA GLU A 148 -16.76 12.73 -10.92
C GLU A 148 -16.86 11.45 -11.72
N LEU A 149 -16.61 10.29 -11.08
CA LEU A 149 -16.75 8.99 -11.76
C LEU A 149 -18.15 8.75 -12.28
N ARG A 150 -19.17 9.15 -11.52
CA ARG A 150 -20.57 8.98 -11.92
C ARG A 150 -20.99 9.88 -13.05
N GLU A 151 -20.32 11.01 -13.22
CA GLU A 151 -20.63 12.01 -14.22
C GLU A 151 -19.91 11.79 -15.56
N ARG A 152 -19.02 10.82 -15.65
CA ARG A 152 -18.30 10.50 -16.89
C ARG A 152 -19.12 9.80 -17.94
#